data_6b1d87b43b8b47f980dd0a43cb86bb8b
#
_entry.id   6b1d87b43b8b47f980dd0a43cb86bb8b
#
_cell.length_a   1.000
_cell.length_b   1.000
_cell.length_c   1.000
_cell.angle_alpha   90.00
_cell.angle_beta   90.00
_cell.angle_gamma   90.00
#
_symmetry.space_group_name_H-M   'P 1'
#
loop_
_entity.id
_entity.type
_entity.pdbx_description
1 polymer ?
#
loop_
_entity_poly.entity_id
_entity_poly.type
_entity_poly.pdbx_seq_one_letter_code
_entity_poly.pdbx_strand_id
1 'polypeptide(L)'
;DSNGTGGPAGTLDKPLVMRSDNYHVEIAAMGIPATDKTYQVFQCTWWASVRRAQIGKPVDGYMGNGGDWNDSARRFGYPVSDSPQAGDVICFEPGVHGSDPSYGHVAVVETVNADGSILISQSGRGWMSVVTETITAQSLAAMGGGISFIH
;
A
#
# COMPACT_ATOMS: atom_id res chain seq x y z
N ASP A 1 -20.58 -2.52 -6.98
CA ASP A 1 -20.13 -2.42 -6.54
C ASP A 1 -19.68 -2.13 -5.90
N SER A 2 -19.75 -2.33 -6.03
CA SER A 2 -19.24 -2.20 -5.42
C SER A 2 -18.77 -1.64 -4.72
N ASN A 3 -18.73 -1.54 -4.72
CA ASN A 3 -18.28 -1.05 -4.10
C ASN A 3 -17.64 -0.70 -3.23
N GLY A 4 -17.56 -0.92 -3.69
CA GLY A 4 -16.27 -0.54 -3.20
C GLY A 4 -16.22 0.04 -1.81
N THR A 5 -16.72 -0.60 -0.88
CA THR A 5 -16.75 -0.11 0.49
C THR A 5 -15.85 -0.93 1.39
N GLY A 6 -14.76 -1.48 0.87
CA GLY A 6 -13.84 -2.27 1.66
C GLY A 6 -14.40 -3.57 2.19
N GLY A 7 -15.66 -3.81 2.01
CA GLY A 7 -16.28 -5.05 2.42
C GLY A 7 -16.13 -6.17 1.40
N PRO A 8 -16.47 -5.92 0.14
CA PRO A 8 -16.42 -6.97 -0.86
C PRO A 8 -14.99 -7.31 -1.25
N ALA A 9 -14.76 -8.56 -1.56
CA ALA A 9 -13.50 -9.01 -2.13
C ALA A 9 -13.27 -8.29 -3.47
N GLY A 10 -12.01 -8.02 -3.77
CA GLY A 10 -11.65 -7.34 -5.02
C GLY A 10 -10.18 -7.44 -5.32
N THR A 11 -9.87 -7.27 -6.60
CA THR A 11 -8.50 -7.24 -7.09
C THR A 11 -8.39 -6.16 -8.16
N LEU A 12 -7.15 -5.74 -8.46
CA LEU A 12 -6.90 -4.67 -9.41
C LEU A 12 -6.92 -5.18 -10.85
N ASP A 13 -7.36 -4.33 -11.78
CA ASP A 13 -7.36 -4.63 -13.22
C ASP A 13 -5.94 -4.75 -13.78
N LYS A 14 -4.97 -4.11 -13.13
CA LYS A 14 -3.57 -4.18 -13.52
C LYS A 14 -2.80 -4.98 -12.44
N PRO A 15 -2.81 -6.31 -12.54
CA PRO A 15 -2.18 -7.15 -11.52
C PRO A 15 -0.67 -6.99 -11.52
N LEU A 16 -0.07 -7.37 -10.40
CA LEU A 16 1.39 -7.42 -10.30
C LEU A 16 1.93 -8.50 -11.24
N VAL A 17 3.10 -8.23 -11.81
CA VAL A 17 3.89 -9.26 -12.50
C VAL A 17 4.88 -9.81 -11.49
N MET A 18 4.74 -11.11 -11.17
CA MET A 18 5.51 -11.75 -10.11
C MET A 18 6.70 -12.49 -10.68
N ARG A 19 7.78 -12.53 -9.92
CA ARG A 19 8.92 -13.41 -10.21
C ARG A 19 8.55 -14.86 -9.89
N SER A 20 9.43 -15.76 -10.26
CA SER A 20 9.16 -17.19 -10.10
C SER A 20 8.93 -17.62 -8.65
N ASP A 21 9.44 -16.87 -7.68
CA ASP A 21 9.25 -17.16 -6.26
C ASP A 21 7.88 -16.66 -5.71
N ASN A 22 7.12 -15.95 -6.53
CA ASN A 22 5.81 -15.37 -6.15
C ASN A 22 5.85 -14.46 -4.93
N TYR A 23 7.02 -13.98 -4.59
CA TYR A 23 7.20 -13.07 -3.46
C TYR A 23 7.68 -11.70 -3.93
N HIS A 24 8.56 -11.68 -4.94
CA HIS A 24 9.10 -10.44 -5.50
C HIS A 24 8.35 -10.04 -6.76
N VAL A 25 8.16 -8.73 -6.92
CA VAL A 25 7.51 -8.16 -8.09
C VAL A 25 8.57 -7.89 -9.18
N GLU A 26 8.26 -8.24 -10.42
CA GLU A 26 9.09 -7.93 -11.59
C GLU A 26 8.81 -6.50 -12.05
N ILE A 27 9.45 -5.53 -11.41
CA ILE A 27 9.19 -4.10 -11.65
C ILE A 27 9.44 -3.73 -13.11
N ALA A 28 10.55 -4.23 -13.67
CA ALA A 28 10.91 -3.91 -15.05
C ALA A 28 9.85 -4.37 -16.06
N ALA A 29 9.25 -5.54 -15.80
CA ALA A 29 8.22 -6.08 -16.67
C ALA A 29 6.90 -5.29 -16.60
N MET A 30 6.72 -4.52 -15.54
CA MET A 30 5.51 -3.72 -15.35
C MET A 30 5.62 -2.32 -15.96
N GLY A 31 6.79 -1.95 -16.47
CA GLY A 31 7.00 -0.61 -17.00
C GLY A 31 7.02 0.48 -15.94
N ILE A 32 7.26 0.12 -14.69
CA ILE A 32 7.30 1.09 -13.60
C ILE A 32 8.64 1.83 -13.64
N PRO A 33 8.62 3.17 -13.56
CA PRO A 33 9.86 3.93 -13.57
C PRO A 33 10.70 3.64 -12.34
N ALA A 34 12.02 3.63 -12.53
CA ALA A 34 12.97 3.40 -11.44
C ALA A 34 13.08 4.59 -10.49
N THR A 35 12.56 5.75 -10.87
CA THR A 35 12.64 6.95 -10.06
C THR A 35 11.30 7.66 -9.99
N ASP A 36 11.07 8.30 -8.88
CA ASP A 36 9.99 9.25 -8.68
C ASP A 36 10.63 10.58 -8.31
N LYS A 37 10.01 11.67 -8.68
CA LYS A 37 10.58 13.00 -8.45
C LYS A 37 10.66 13.36 -6.97
N THR A 38 9.80 12.79 -6.15
CA THR A 38 9.62 13.19 -4.75
C THR A 38 10.08 12.14 -3.78
N TYR A 39 9.86 10.87 -4.11
CA TYR A 39 10.13 9.77 -3.19
C TYR A 39 11.30 8.95 -3.71
N GLN A 40 12.22 8.63 -2.80
CA GLN A 40 13.43 7.89 -3.15
C GLN A 40 13.09 6.45 -3.50
N VAL A 41 13.68 5.95 -4.60
CA VAL A 41 13.44 4.60 -5.11
C VAL A 41 13.73 3.55 -4.03
N PHE A 42 12.90 2.51 -4.01
CA PHE A 42 12.91 1.43 -3.01
C PHE A 42 12.62 1.87 -1.58
N GLN A 43 12.04 3.06 -1.39
CA GLN A 43 11.37 3.41 -0.15
C GLN A 43 9.90 3.00 -0.24
N CYS A 44 9.25 2.86 0.92
CA CYS A 44 7.83 2.47 0.95
C CYS A 44 6.95 3.52 0.24
N THR A 45 7.26 4.78 0.42
CA THR A 45 6.54 5.89 -0.19
C THR A 45 6.70 5.92 -1.70
N TRP A 46 7.91 5.61 -2.20
CA TRP A 46 8.14 5.51 -3.64
C TRP A 46 7.22 4.48 -4.28
N TRP A 47 7.19 3.27 -3.73
CA TRP A 47 6.36 2.21 -4.31
C TRP A 47 4.88 2.56 -4.28
N ALA A 48 4.39 3.07 -3.16
CA ALA A 48 2.99 3.46 -3.05
C ALA A 48 2.65 4.53 -4.08
N SER A 49 3.52 5.52 -4.29
CA SER A 49 3.32 6.58 -5.26
C SER A 49 3.26 6.04 -6.69
N VAL A 50 4.26 5.23 -7.10
CA VAL A 50 4.31 4.75 -8.49
C VAL A 50 3.21 3.73 -8.77
N ARG A 51 2.90 2.86 -7.82
CA ARG A 51 1.81 1.89 -8.00
C ARG A 51 0.45 2.57 -8.11
N ARG A 52 0.19 3.55 -7.27
CA ARG A 52 -1.05 4.33 -7.34
C ARG A 52 -1.19 5.06 -8.67
N ALA A 53 -0.11 5.63 -9.17
CA ALA A 53 -0.12 6.27 -10.50
C ALA A 53 -0.44 5.24 -11.59
N GLN A 54 0.16 4.06 -11.51
CA GLN A 54 -0.05 3.00 -12.49
C GLN A 54 -1.52 2.55 -12.54
N ILE A 55 -2.19 2.47 -11.42
CA ILE A 55 -3.58 2.03 -11.36
C ILE A 55 -4.59 3.18 -11.52
N GLY A 56 -4.09 4.37 -11.86
CA GLY A 56 -4.97 5.51 -12.12
C GLY A 56 -5.50 6.24 -10.90
N LYS A 57 -4.87 6.05 -9.75
CA LYS A 57 -5.23 6.69 -8.47
C LYS A 57 -4.04 7.43 -7.88
N PRO A 58 -3.47 8.41 -8.58
CA PRO A 58 -2.25 9.06 -8.13
C PRO A 58 -2.43 9.74 -6.78
N VAL A 59 -1.33 9.83 -6.03
CA VAL A 59 -1.29 10.56 -4.76
C VAL A 59 -0.34 11.74 -4.89
N ASP A 60 -0.52 12.72 -4.01
CA ASP A 60 0.34 13.89 -3.96
C ASP A 60 1.78 13.49 -3.63
N GLY A 61 2.74 14.21 -4.22
CA GLY A 61 4.16 13.95 -4.01
C GLY A 61 4.69 14.43 -2.66
N TYR A 62 3.87 15.08 -1.86
CA TYR A 62 4.28 15.68 -0.58
C TYR A 62 3.48 15.13 0.59
N MET A 63 3.22 13.83 0.58
CA MET A 63 2.50 13.17 1.67
C MET A 63 3.34 12.95 2.93
N GLY A 64 4.65 13.11 2.82
CA GLY A 64 5.57 12.95 3.95
C GLY A 64 6.06 11.53 4.14
N ASN A 65 6.44 11.18 5.35
CA ASN A 65 6.86 9.84 5.71
C ASN A 65 5.65 8.88 5.73
N GLY A 66 5.92 7.57 5.68
CA GLY A 66 4.85 6.58 5.59
C GLY A 66 3.76 6.76 6.64
N GLY A 67 4.14 6.91 7.90
CA GLY A 67 3.19 7.08 9.00
C GLY A 67 2.41 8.39 8.98
N ASP A 68 2.83 9.36 8.16
CA ASP A 68 2.14 10.65 8.02
C ASP A 68 1.06 10.62 6.95
N TRP A 69 1.04 9.60 6.11
CA TRP A 69 0.21 9.60 4.91
C TRP A 69 -1.29 9.67 5.21
N ASN A 70 -1.75 9.09 6.30
CA ASN A 70 -3.17 9.18 6.68
C ASN A 70 -3.57 10.62 6.97
N ASP A 71 -2.77 11.36 7.74
CA ASP A 71 -3.06 12.76 8.04
C ASP A 71 -2.91 13.64 6.80
N SER A 72 -1.87 13.40 6.01
CA SER A 72 -1.66 14.11 4.74
C SER A 72 -2.83 13.88 3.78
N ALA A 73 -3.30 12.64 3.69
CA ALA A 73 -4.43 12.29 2.83
C ALA A 73 -5.69 13.08 3.23
N ARG A 74 -5.95 13.17 4.53
CA ARG A 74 -7.09 13.96 5.00
C ARG A 74 -6.95 15.43 4.64
N ARG A 75 -5.74 16.00 4.79
CA ARG A 75 -5.48 17.40 4.43
C ARG A 75 -5.67 17.65 2.94
N PHE A 76 -5.28 16.70 2.09
CA PHE A 76 -5.38 16.84 0.64
C PHE A 76 -6.74 16.38 0.08
N GLY A 77 -7.64 15.91 0.94
CA GLY A 77 -8.99 15.54 0.53
C GLY A 77 -9.17 14.12 0.03
N TYR A 78 -8.21 13.23 0.23
CA TYR A 78 -8.40 11.82 -0.09
C TYR A 78 -9.27 11.16 0.98
N PRO A 79 -10.22 10.30 0.59
CA PRO A 79 -11.00 9.55 1.59
C PRO A 79 -10.10 8.59 2.36
N VAL A 80 -10.28 8.55 3.68
CA VAL A 80 -9.54 7.67 4.58
C VAL A 80 -10.54 6.93 5.45
N SER A 81 -10.37 5.62 5.59
CA SER A 81 -11.24 4.80 6.44
C SER A 81 -10.45 3.67 7.11
N ASP A 82 -11.15 2.85 7.88
CA ASP A 82 -10.59 1.65 8.52
C ASP A 82 -10.89 0.37 7.76
N SER A 83 -11.49 0.47 6.56
CA SER A 83 -11.89 -0.69 5.75
C SER A 83 -11.13 -0.71 4.43
N PRO A 84 -10.48 -1.84 4.08
CA PRO A 84 -9.65 -1.92 2.87
C PRO A 84 -10.47 -2.06 1.59
N GLN A 85 -9.95 -1.48 0.52
CA GLN A 85 -10.38 -1.73 -0.86
C GLN A 85 -9.13 -1.97 -1.70
N ALA A 86 -9.27 -2.79 -2.74
CA ALA A 86 -8.17 -2.98 -3.69
C ALA A 86 -7.77 -1.63 -4.29
N GLY A 87 -6.48 -1.36 -4.31
CA GLY A 87 -5.93 -0.09 -4.78
C GLY A 87 -5.67 0.93 -3.68
N ASP A 88 -6.08 0.67 -2.46
CA ASP A 88 -5.81 1.56 -1.34
C ASP A 88 -4.33 1.60 -0.98
N VAL A 89 -3.91 2.68 -0.35
CA VAL A 89 -2.68 2.68 0.43
C VAL A 89 -3.05 2.31 1.86
N ILE A 90 -2.43 1.25 2.40
CA ILE A 90 -2.50 0.98 3.83
C ILE A 90 -1.38 1.76 4.51
N CYS A 91 -1.75 2.53 5.53
CA CYS A 91 -0.83 3.37 6.29
C CYS A 91 -0.66 2.75 7.68
N PHE A 92 0.57 2.42 8.03
CA PHE A 92 0.92 1.88 9.36
C PHE A 92 1.50 3.01 10.20
N GLU A 93 0.95 3.19 11.40
CA GLU A 93 1.53 4.09 12.38
C GLU A 93 2.94 3.61 12.78
N PRO A 94 3.82 4.50 13.25
CA PRO A 94 5.17 4.09 13.66
C PRO A 94 5.15 2.90 14.61
N GLY A 95 5.95 1.89 14.29
CA GLY A 95 6.09 0.67 15.10
C GLY A 95 5.04 -0.39 14.87
N VAL A 96 3.95 -0.09 14.17
CA VAL A 96 2.87 -1.06 13.92
C VAL A 96 3.30 -2.02 12.83
N HIS A 97 3.08 -3.32 13.06
CA HIS A 97 3.39 -4.39 12.11
C HIS A 97 4.85 -4.37 11.64
N GLY A 98 5.77 -4.07 12.55
CA GLY A 98 7.20 -3.99 12.24
C GLY A 98 7.61 -2.77 11.44
N SER A 99 6.73 -1.77 11.31
CA SER A 99 7.08 -0.53 10.62
C SER A 99 8.13 0.27 11.40
N ASP A 100 8.78 1.20 10.71
CA ASP A 100 9.80 2.04 11.34
C ASP A 100 9.19 2.74 12.56
N PRO A 101 9.86 2.65 13.74
CA PRO A 101 9.32 3.23 14.98
C PRO A 101 9.26 4.76 14.98
N SER A 102 9.94 5.41 14.04
CA SER A 102 9.90 6.87 13.91
C SER A 102 9.04 7.33 12.75
N TYR A 103 9.06 6.59 11.63
CA TYR A 103 8.49 7.06 10.37
C TYR A 103 7.27 6.29 9.90
N GLY A 104 6.95 5.14 10.51
CA GLY A 104 5.85 4.31 10.04
C GLY A 104 6.14 3.66 8.70
N HIS A 105 5.05 3.30 7.98
CA HIS A 105 5.19 2.56 6.72
C HIS A 105 3.91 2.72 5.89
N VAL A 106 4.04 2.58 4.57
CA VAL A 106 2.90 2.47 3.66
C VAL A 106 3.11 1.30 2.72
N ALA A 107 2.00 0.73 2.25
CA ALA A 107 1.98 -0.33 1.27
C ALA A 107 0.73 -0.19 0.42
N VAL A 108 0.62 -0.95 -0.65
CA VAL A 108 -0.55 -0.89 -1.54
C VAL A 108 -1.35 -2.18 -1.39
N VAL A 109 -2.66 -2.03 -1.21
CA VAL A 109 -3.59 -3.16 -1.15
C VAL A 109 -3.84 -3.64 -2.58
N GLU A 110 -3.32 -4.82 -2.91
CA GLU A 110 -3.49 -5.42 -4.24
C GLU A 110 -4.80 -6.17 -4.34
N THR A 111 -5.16 -6.90 -3.29
CA THR A 111 -6.34 -7.74 -3.27
C THR A 111 -6.97 -7.73 -1.89
N VAL A 112 -8.28 -7.67 -1.84
CA VAL A 112 -9.06 -7.94 -0.63
C VAL A 112 -9.74 -9.29 -0.85
N ASN A 113 -9.39 -10.27 -0.02
CA ASN A 113 -9.89 -11.63 -0.15
C ASN A 113 -11.24 -11.81 0.56
N ALA A 114 -11.98 -12.83 0.15
CA ALA A 114 -13.30 -13.10 0.71
C ALA A 114 -13.26 -13.38 2.21
N ASP A 115 -12.16 -13.92 2.72
CA ASP A 115 -11.98 -14.19 4.15
C ASP A 115 -11.56 -12.95 4.97
N GLY A 116 -11.47 -11.79 4.33
CA GLY A 116 -11.06 -10.55 4.98
C GLY A 116 -9.56 -10.32 5.03
N SER A 117 -8.75 -11.26 4.57
CA SER A 117 -7.30 -11.03 4.44
C SER A 117 -7.03 -10.10 3.26
N ILE A 118 -5.86 -9.48 3.27
CA ILE A 118 -5.43 -8.63 2.14
C ILE A 118 -4.05 -9.07 1.67
N LEU A 119 -3.82 -8.93 0.36
CA LEU A 119 -2.50 -9.03 -0.21
C LEU A 119 -1.99 -7.61 -0.43
N ILE A 120 -0.83 -7.31 0.10
CA ILE A 120 -0.20 -6.00 -0.07
C ILE A 120 1.09 -6.14 -0.87
N SER A 121 1.47 -5.07 -1.56
CA SER A 121 2.78 -4.92 -2.18
C SER A 121 3.50 -3.75 -1.53
N GLN A 122 4.81 -3.88 -1.33
CA GLN A 122 5.56 -2.92 -0.53
C GLN A 122 7.04 -2.92 -0.88
N SER A 123 7.71 -1.82 -0.57
CA SER A 123 9.15 -1.69 -0.65
C SER A 123 9.66 -0.98 0.61
N GLY A 124 10.94 -0.79 0.72
CA GLY A 124 11.54 -0.21 1.92
C GLY A 124 11.87 -1.28 2.95
N ARG A 125 12.04 -0.90 4.21
CA ARG A 125 12.37 -1.82 5.31
C ARG A 125 13.62 -2.65 5.04
N GLY A 126 14.59 -2.05 4.31
CA GLY A 126 15.83 -2.72 3.93
C GLY A 126 15.75 -3.55 2.66
N TRP A 127 14.60 -3.67 2.05
CA TRP A 127 14.47 -4.37 0.77
C TRP A 127 14.86 -3.44 -0.38
N MET A 128 15.70 -3.93 -1.27
CA MET A 128 16.03 -3.25 -2.52
C MET A 128 15.18 -3.83 -3.66
N SER A 129 13.91 -4.05 -3.39
CA SER A 129 12.94 -4.66 -4.31
C SER A 129 11.53 -4.42 -3.79
N VAL A 130 10.54 -4.77 -4.60
CA VAL A 130 9.14 -4.78 -4.19
C VAL A 130 8.74 -6.20 -3.86
N VAL A 131 8.14 -6.39 -2.71
CA VAL A 131 7.73 -7.69 -2.21
C VAL A 131 6.25 -7.67 -1.85
N THR A 132 5.66 -8.87 -1.76
CA THR A 132 4.26 -9.02 -1.37
C THR A 132 4.16 -9.68 0.00
N GLU A 133 3.02 -9.43 0.66
CA GLU A 133 2.71 -10.02 1.95
C GLU A 133 1.19 -10.18 2.06
N THR A 134 0.75 -11.30 2.62
CA THR A 134 -0.66 -11.48 2.97
C THR A 134 -0.83 -11.18 4.46
N ILE A 135 -1.76 -10.29 4.79
CA ILE A 135 -2.11 -9.98 6.19
C ILE A 135 -3.50 -10.56 6.45
N THR A 136 -3.60 -11.40 7.47
CA THR A 136 -4.86 -12.05 7.82
C THR A 136 -5.87 -11.05 8.39
N ALA A 137 -7.15 -11.38 8.27
CA ALA A 137 -8.21 -10.57 8.87
C ALA A 137 -8.00 -10.40 10.38
N GLN A 138 -7.55 -11.46 11.06
CA GLN A 138 -7.27 -11.42 12.49
C GLN A 138 -6.15 -10.43 12.82
N SER A 139 -5.06 -10.46 12.05
CA SER A 139 -3.95 -9.51 12.25
C SER A 139 -4.37 -8.07 12.00
N LEU A 140 -5.18 -7.83 10.96
CA LEU A 140 -5.71 -6.49 10.69
C LEU A 140 -6.55 -5.98 11.86
N ALA A 141 -7.45 -6.81 12.36
CA ALA A 141 -8.29 -6.44 13.50
C ALA A 141 -7.46 -6.14 14.74
N ALA A 142 -6.39 -6.90 14.98
CA ALA A 142 -5.53 -6.72 16.12
C ALA A 142 -4.74 -5.40 16.09
N MET A 143 -4.47 -4.85 14.90
CA MET A 143 -3.77 -3.57 14.77
C MET A 143 -4.66 -2.37 15.10
N GLY A 144 -5.99 -2.52 15.00
CA GLY A 144 -6.95 -1.49 15.39
C GLY A 144 -6.65 -0.14 14.75
N GLY A 145 -6.57 0.91 15.57
CA GLY A 145 -6.27 2.26 15.11
C GLY A 145 -4.84 2.49 14.64
N GLY A 146 -3.99 1.46 14.69
CA GLY A 146 -2.62 1.54 14.18
C GLY A 146 -2.52 1.49 12.67
N ILE A 147 -3.62 1.21 11.96
CA ILE A 147 -3.66 1.23 10.50
C ILE A 147 -4.84 2.05 10.01
N SER A 148 -4.70 2.56 8.79
CA SER A 148 -5.78 3.23 8.07
C SER A 148 -5.61 2.98 6.58
N PHE A 149 -6.68 3.17 5.82
CA PHE A 149 -6.69 2.93 4.38
C PHE A 149 -7.05 4.23 3.66
N ILE A 150 -6.19 4.60 2.71
CA ILE A 150 -6.36 5.79 1.87
C ILE A 150 -6.94 5.31 0.54
N HIS A 151 -8.14 5.71 0.27
CA HIS A 151 -8.83 5.34 -0.96
C HIS A 151 -8.42 6.28 -2.10
#